data_0802f7e8e1e21ddb4f66f770b11fa5bf
#
_entry.id   0802f7e8e1e21ddb4f66f770b11fa5bf
#
_cell.length_a   1.000
_cell.length_b   1.000
_cell.length_c   1.000
_cell.angle_alpha   90.00
_cell.angle_beta   90.00
_cell.angle_gamma   90.00
#
_symmetry.space_group_name_H-M   'P 1'
#
loop_
_entity.id
_entity.type
_entity.pdbx_description
1 polymer ?
#
loop_
_entity_poly.entity_id
_entity_poly.type
_entity_poly.pdbx_seq_one_letter_code
_entity_poly.pdbx_strand_id
1 'polypeptide(L)'
;FGQQAFQAGGKYITLVEGECDAMAAYELLGSKWPVVSVKNGAGGAVKDVKENLEFLESFDCVVINFDNDKAGKEAAKKVARVLRPGKSKILNLPEEYKDCNDMLRQNSKHAYVTCWWAAKLYTPSGIINVSEMGDSYFNRETQESVPYPWDGLNEKLYGMRRGELVTLTGGTGLGKSSITREIEHFLIRNTEDRVGILALEENKNRTVDGIVSIEANAKLYINQIREEFPEE
;
A
#
# COMPACT_ATOMS: atom_id res chain seq x y z
N PHE A 1 -4.68 -31.11 -6.91
CA PHE A 1 -5.46 -32.03 -7.75
C PHE A 1 -5.30 -31.67 -9.23
N GLY A 2 -5.36 -32.67 -10.13
CA GLY A 2 -5.33 -32.44 -11.60
C GLY A 2 -3.93 -32.36 -12.23
N GLN A 3 -2.86 -32.15 -11.47
CA GLN A 3 -1.52 -31.95 -12.00
C GLN A 3 -1.05 -33.10 -12.91
N GLN A 4 -1.38 -34.36 -12.55
CA GLN A 4 -1.01 -35.52 -13.33
C GLN A 4 -1.67 -35.61 -14.71
N ALA A 5 -2.71 -34.80 -14.97
CA ALA A 5 -3.40 -34.74 -16.25
C ALA A 5 -2.71 -33.84 -17.27
N PHE A 6 -1.74 -33.03 -16.82
CA PHE A 6 -1.11 -32.03 -17.67
C PHE A 6 0.40 -32.14 -17.65
N GLN A 7 1.02 -31.92 -18.79
CA GLN A 7 2.48 -31.81 -18.88
C GLN A 7 2.94 -30.47 -18.33
N ALA A 8 4.14 -30.45 -17.73
CA ALA A 8 4.78 -29.21 -17.32
C ALA A 8 5.10 -28.33 -18.54
N GLY A 9 4.98 -27.02 -18.37
CA GLY A 9 5.22 -26.04 -19.42
C GLY A 9 3.96 -25.65 -20.19
N GLY A 10 4.00 -24.48 -20.79
CA GLY A 10 2.90 -23.90 -21.56
C GLY A 10 2.62 -22.44 -21.21
N LYS A 11 1.67 -21.85 -21.94
CA LYS A 11 1.40 -20.44 -21.83
C LYS A 11 0.62 -20.06 -20.57
N TYR A 12 -0.40 -20.83 -20.22
CA TYR A 12 -1.26 -20.55 -19.08
C TYR A 12 -1.59 -21.82 -18.28
N ILE A 13 -1.66 -21.67 -16.96
CA ILE A 13 -2.28 -22.62 -16.05
C ILE A 13 -3.21 -21.86 -15.10
N THR A 14 -4.36 -22.45 -14.76
CA THR A 14 -5.27 -21.88 -13.76
C THR A 14 -5.14 -22.66 -12.47
N LEU A 15 -4.97 -21.95 -11.36
CA LEU A 15 -4.92 -22.50 -10.01
C LEU A 15 -6.20 -22.10 -9.27
N VAL A 16 -6.98 -23.09 -8.83
CA VAL A 16 -8.23 -22.90 -8.08
C VAL A 16 -8.14 -23.48 -6.67
N GLU A 17 -9.15 -23.21 -5.85
CA GLU A 17 -9.15 -23.62 -4.45
C GLU A 17 -9.57 -25.09 -4.26
N GLY A 18 -10.61 -25.54 -4.95
CA GLY A 18 -11.21 -26.84 -4.80
C GLY A 18 -11.11 -27.74 -6.04
N GLU A 19 -11.27 -29.03 -5.83
CA GLU A 19 -11.23 -30.04 -6.91
C GLU A 19 -12.42 -29.89 -7.86
N CYS A 20 -13.62 -29.59 -7.32
CA CYS A 20 -14.80 -29.30 -8.13
C CYS A 20 -14.62 -28.06 -8.96
N ASP A 21 -13.95 -27.04 -8.41
CA ASP A 21 -13.63 -25.82 -9.13
C ASP A 21 -12.63 -26.06 -10.26
N ALA A 22 -11.69 -26.99 -10.06
CA ALA A 22 -10.75 -27.35 -11.11
C ALA A 22 -11.48 -27.97 -12.32
N MET A 23 -12.43 -28.85 -12.08
CA MET A 23 -13.25 -29.43 -13.14
C MET A 23 -14.14 -28.37 -13.81
N ALA A 24 -14.81 -27.54 -13.01
CA ALA A 24 -15.68 -26.48 -13.51
C ALA A 24 -14.90 -25.45 -14.36
N ALA A 25 -13.78 -24.96 -13.87
CA ALA A 25 -12.95 -24.01 -14.58
C ALA A 25 -12.37 -24.60 -15.88
N TYR A 26 -11.98 -25.86 -15.86
CA TYR A 26 -11.49 -26.56 -17.05
C TYR A 26 -12.58 -26.64 -18.14
N GLU A 27 -13.81 -26.98 -17.78
CA GLU A 27 -14.95 -27.01 -18.69
C GLU A 27 -15.33 -25.60 -19.20
N LEU A 28 -15.39 -24.61 -18.31
CA LEU A 28 -15.65 -23.22 -18.68
C LEU A 28 -14.63 -22.68 -19.66
N LEU A 29 -13.36 -23.07 -19.53
CA LEU A 29 -12.28 -22.71 -20.47
C LEU A 29 -12.28 -23.54 -21.77
N GLY A 30 -13.30 -24.39 -21.95
CA GLY A 30 -13.42 -25.22 -23.14
C GLY A 30 -12.38 -26.33 -23.22
N SER A 31 -11.90 -26.82 -22.09
CA SER A 31 -10.90 -27.89 -21.94
C SER A 31 -9.57 -27.60 -22.67
N LYS A 32 -9.24 -26.32 -22.80
CA LYS A 32 -8.09 -25.88 -23.59
C LYS A 32 -6.85 -25.62 -22.73
N TRP A 33 -7.02 -25.04 -21.55
CA TRP A 33 -5.92 -24.64 -20.68
C TRP A 33 -5.87 -25.51 -19.44
N PRO A 34 -4.65 -25.90 -18.95
CA PRO A 34 -4.50 -26.64 -17.71
C PRO A 34 -5.15 -25.95 -16.53
N VAL A 35 -5.86 -26.72 -15.71
CA VAL A 35 -6.45 -26.24 -14.45
C VAL A 35 -6.08 -27.23 -13.34
N VAL A 36 -5.58 -26.73 -12.23
CA VAL A 36 -5.23 -27.51 -11.05
C VAL A 36 -5.78 -26.84 -9.79
N SER A 37 -6.04 -27.64 -8.74
CA SER A 37 -6.43 -27.09 -7.44
C SER A 37 -5.36 -27.33 -6.38
N VAL A 38 -5.37 -26.49 -5.34
CA VAL A 38 -4.67 -26.77 -4.09
C VAL A 38 -5.33 -27.94 -3.37
N LYS A 39 -4.61 -28.58 -2.42
CA LYS A 39 -5.11 -29.76 -1.70
C LYS A 39 -5.87 -29.40 -0.43
N ASN A 40 -5.44 -28.30 0.23
CA ASN A 40 -5.86 -27.96 1.57
C ASN A 40 -6.65 -26.63 1.63
N GLY A 41 -7.31 -26.27 0.53
CA GLY A 41 -8.08 -25.03 0.42
C GLY A 41 -7.25 -23.76 0.67
N ALA A 42 -7.93 -22.63 0.88
CA ALA A 42 -7.28 -21.32 1.10
C ALA A 42 -6.22 -21.34 2.21
N GLY A 43 -6.48 -22.02 3.32
CA GLY A 43 -5.58 -22.06 4.48
C GLY A 43 -4.24 -22.75 4.22
N GLY A 44 -4.23 -23.77 3.36
CA GLY A 44 -3.04 -24.56 3.01
C GLY A 44 -2.39 -24.16 1.68
N ALA A 45 -3.03 -23.29 0.92
CA ALA A 45 -2.66 -22.97 -0.46
C ALA A 45 -1.19 -22.56 -0.65
N VAL A 46 -0.65 -21.74 0.24
CA VAL A 46 0.75 -21.31 0.19
C VAL A 46 1.73 -22.48 0.30
N LYS A 47 1.44 -23.44 1.19
CA LYS A 47 2.25 -24.64 1.36
C LYS A 47 2.19 -25.52 0.12
N ASP A 48 0.98 -25.79 -0.35
CA ASP A 48 0.75 -26.64 -1.54
C ASP A 48 1.45 -26.05 -2.79
N VAL A 49 1.40 -24.72 -2.95
CA VAL A 49 2.08 -24.02 -4.06
C VAL A 49 3.59 -24.11 -3.95
N LYS A 50 4.17 -23.96 -2.74
CA LYS A 50 5.61 -24.11 -2.53
C LYS A 50 6.10 -25.51 -2.85
N GLU A 51 5.32 -26.53 -2.48
CA GLU A 51 5.65 -27.93 -2.77
C GLU A 51 5.60 -28.28 -4.27
N ASN A 52 4.82 -27.51 -5.05
CA ASN A 52 4.64 -27.72 -6.49
C ASN A 52 5.12 -26.52 -7.33
N LEU A 53 6.04 -25.73 -6.77
CA LEU A 53 6.48 -24.48 -7.37
C LEU A 53 7.09 -24.67 -8.76
N GLU A 54 7.94 -25.68 -8.92
CA GLU A 54 8.61 -25.98 -10.19
C GLU A 54 7.59 -26.25 -11.31
N PHE A 55 6.55 -27.00 -11.02
CA PHE A 55 5.49 -27.27 -11.98
C PHE A 55 4.73 -25.99 -12.37
N LEU A 56 4.31 -25.20 -11.39
CA LEU A 56 3.58 -23.95 -11.66
C LEU A 56 4.44 -22.91 -12.39
N GLU A 57 5.71 -22.81 -12.02
CA GLU A 57 6.68 -21.91 -12.63
C GLU A 57 7.10 -22.31 -14.05
N SER A 58 6.82 -23.55 -14.47
CA SER A 58 7.06 -24.01 -15.84
C SER A 58 6.14 -23.34 -16.88
N PHE A 59 5.00 -22.79 -16.45
CA PHE A 59 4.08 -22.04 -17.31
C PHE A 59 4.48 -20.57 -17.41
N ASP A 60 4.14 -19.91 -18.52
CA ASP A 60 4.42 -18.47 -18.68
C ASP A 60 3.59 -17.63 -17.70
N CYS A 61 2.36 -18.05 -17.40
CA CYS A 61 1.43 -17.33 -16.53
C CYS A 61 0.56 -18.28 -15.72
N VAL A 62 0.45 -18.02 -14.42
CA VAL A 62 -0.45 -18.70 -13.48
C VAL A 62 -1.64 -17.79 -13.19
N VAL A 63 -2.84 -18.18 -13.61
CA VAL A 63 -4.09 -17.47 -13.29
C VAL A 63 -4.66 -18.04 -12.00
N ILE A 64 -4.71 -17.25 -10.93
CA ILE A 64 -5.22 -17.66 -9.62
C ILE A 64 -6.69 -17.30 -9.54
N ASN A 65 -7.56 -18.30 -9.38
CA ASN A 65 -9.00 -18.15 -9.26
C ASN A 65 -9.48 -18.88 -7.99
N PHE A 66 -9.35 -18.24 -6.85
CA PHE A 66 -9.87 -18.71 -5.57
C PHE A 66 -11.28 -18.18 -5.32
N ASP A 67 -11.93 -18.65 -4.27
CA ASP A 67 -13.27 -18.24 -3.88
C ASP A 67 -13.38 -16.71 -3.75
N ASN A 68 -14.52 -16.18 -4.11
CA ASN A 68 -14.78 -14.73 -4.12
C ASN A 68 -15.05 -14.17 -2.71
N ASP A 69 -14.77 -14.93 -1.66
CA ASP A 69 -14.86 -14.48 -0.28
C ASP A 69 -13.55 -13.83 0.21
N LYS A 70 -13.57 -13.33 1.44
CA LYS A 70 -12.40 -12.67 2.05
C LYS A 70 -11.20 -13.62 2.18
N ALA A 71 -11.45 -14.87 2.56
CA ALA A 71 -10.39 -15.85 2.79
C ALA A 71 -9.71 -16.25 1.47
N GLY A 72 -10.48 -16.52 0.42
CA GLY A 72 -9.98 -16.82 -0.91
C GLY A 72 -9.19 -15.66 -1.52
N LYS A 73 -9.70 -14.43 -1.41
CA LYS A 73 -8.99 -13.22 -1.88
C LYS A 73 -7.66 -12.98 -1.18
N GLU A 74 -7.59 -13.22 0.13
CA GLU A 74 -6.33 -13.12 0.87
C GLU A 74 -5.35 -14.25 0.53
N ALA A 75 -5.86 -15.48 0.39
CA ALA A 75 -5.05 -16.62 -0.02
C ALA A 75 -4.49 -16.43 -1.44
N ALA A 76 -5.28 -15.96 -2.39
CA ALA A 76 -4.83 -15.65 -3.74
C ALA A 76 -3.65 -14.67 -3.74
N LYS A 77 -3.72 -13.60 -2.94
CA LYS A 77 -2.61 -12.64 -2.78
C LYS A 77 -1.37 -13.27 -2.15
N LYS A 78 -1.55 -14.13 -1.14
CA LYS A 78 -0.42 -14.84 -0.50
C LYS A 78 0.25 -15.81 -1.45
N VAL A 79 -0.52 -16.55 -2.23
CA VAL A 79 -0.03 -17.47 -3.28
C VAL A 79 0.69 -16.71 -4.38
N ALA A 80 0.12 -15.60 -4.85
CA ALA A 80 0.74 -14.76 -5.88
C ALA A 80 2.13 -14.22 -5.49
N ARG A 81 2.37 -14.01 -4.17
CA ARG A 81 3.69 -13.59 -3.64
C ARG A 81 4.74 -14.71 -3.63
N VAL A 82 4.33 -15.96 -3.70
CA VAL A 82 5.25 -17.12 -3.76
C VAL A 82 5.81 -17.30 -5.15
N LEU A 83 5.01 -16.99 -6.16
CA LEU A 83 5.40 -17.06 -7.57
C LEU A 83 6.33 -15.90 -7.94
N ARG A 84 7.16 -16.10 -8.97
CA ARG A 84 8.05 -15.03 -9.47
C ARG A 84 7.25 -13.78 -9.85
N PRO A 85 7.80 -12.58 -9.64
CA PRO A 85 7.17 -11.34 -10.10
C PRO A 85 6.83 -11.39 -11.58
N GLY A 86 5.61 -10.98 -11.93
CA GLY A 86 5.13 -11.02 -13.32
C GLY A 86 4.55 -12.35 -13.77
N LYS A 87 4.62 -13.41 -12.96
CA LYS A 87 4.12 -14.76 -13.29
C LYS A 87 2.63 -14.95 -12.99
N SER A 88 2.09 -14.26 -12.01
CA SER A 88 0.73 -14.51 -11.52
C SER A 88 -0.25 -13.42 -11.90
N LYS A 89 -1.45 -13.83 -12.27
CA LYS A 89 -2.62 -12.98 -12.43
C LYS A 89 -3.68 -13.41 -11.43
N ILE A 90 -4.40 -12.46 -10.84
CA ILE A 90 -5.56 -12.76 -9.99
C ILE A 90 -6.82 -12.51 -10.80
N LEU A 91 -7.64 -13.54 -10.88
CA LEU A 91 -8.95 -13.48 -11.48
C LEU A 91 -9.96 -13.05 -10.41
N ASN A 92 -10.75 -12.04 -10.70
CA ASN A 92 -11.86 -11.61 -9.86
C ASN A 92 -13.17 -11.98 -10.56
N LEU A 93 -13.99 -12.77 -9.90
CA LEU A 93 -15.34 -13.07 -10.37
C LEU A 93 -16.29 -11.93 -10.02
N PRO A 94 -17.41 -11.75 -10.76
CA PRO A 94 -18.50 -10.88 -10.36
C PRO A 94 -19.04 -11.26 -8.97
N GLU A 95 -19.55 -10.27 -8.23
CA GLU A 95 -19.92 -10.46 -6.80
C GLU A 95 -21.05 -11.48 -6.58
N GLU A 96 -21.91 -11.67 -7.59
CA GLU A 96 -22.99 -12.64 -7.55
C GLU A 96 -22.55 -14.11 -7.55
N TYR A 97 -21.27 -14.39 -7.90
CA TYR A 97 -20.73 -15.76 -7.93
C TYR A 97 -19.71 -15.95 -6.81
N LYS A 98 -19.90 -17.02 -6.07
CA LYS A 98 -18.95 -17.41 -5.04
C LYS A 98 -17.64 -17.97 -5.65
N ASP A 99 -17.77 -18.87 -6.62
CA ASP A 99 -16.70 -19.62 -7.24
C ASP A 99 -16.99 -19.90 -8.73
N CYS A 100 -16.05 -20.53 -9.42
CA CYS A 100 -16.25 -20.89 -10.83
C CYS A 100 -17.26 -22.03 -11.03
N ASN A 101 -17.51 -22.85 -10.02
CA ASN A 101 -18.53 -23.89 -10.08
C ASN A 101 -19.93 -23.28 -10.10
N ASP A 102 -20.18 -22.22 -9.33
CA ASP A 102 -21.44 -21.46 -9.43
C ASP A 102 -21.64 -20.88 -10.84
N MET A 103 -20.59 -20.37 -11.47
CA MET A 103 -20.66 -19.86 -12.84
C MET A 103 -20.97 -20.97 -13.85
N LEU A 104 -20.41 -22.17 -13.66
CA LEU A 104 -20.74 -23.33 -14.52
C LEU A 104 -22.21 -23.73 -14.39
N ARG A 105 -22.70 -23.83 -13.15
CA ARG A 105 -24.10 -24.19 -12.85
C ARG A 105 -25.12 -23.20 -13.43
N GLN A 106 -24.75 -21.94 -13.54
CA GLN A 106 -25.58 -20.87 -14.12
C GLN A 106 -25.32 -20.66 -15.61
N ASN A 107 -24.61 -21.56 -16.30
CA ASN A 107 -24.25 -21.47 -17.72
C ASN A 107 -23.55 -20.16 -18.11
N SER A 108 -22.77 -19.57 -17.19
CA SER A 108 -22.09 -18.27 -17.36
C SER A 108 -20.71 -18.39 -18.01
N LYS A 109 -20.53 -19.34 -18.93
CA LYS A 109 -19.24 -19.63 -19.58
C LYS A 109 -18.60 -18.38 -20.22
N HIS A 110 -19.40 -17.60 -20.95
CA HIS A 110 -18.88 -16.39 -21.63
C HIS A 110 -18.34 -15.36 -20.60
N ALA A 111 -19.09 -15.14 -19.52
CA ALA A 111 -18.67 -14.23 -18.45
C ALA A 111 -17.37 -14.71 -17.78
N TYR A 112 -17.25 -16.02 -17.49
CA TYR A 112 -16.05 -16.59 -16.92
C TYR A 112 -14.82 -16.38 -17.82
N VAL A 113 -14.94 -16.71 -19.11
CA VAL A 113 -13.84 -16.53 -20.08
C VAL A 113 -13.46 -15.05 -20.19
N THR A 114 -14.42 -14.13 -20.17
CA THR A 114 -14.14 -12.69 -20.16
C THR A 114 -13.36 -12.28 -18.91
N CYS A 115 -13.77 -12.73 -17.71
CA CYS A 115 -13.05 -12.48 -16.46
C CYS A 115 -11.64 -13.09 -16.49
N TRP A 116 -11.50 -14.28 -17.05
CA TRP A 116 -10.22 -14.98 -17.15
C TRP A 116 -9.21 -14.20 -18.00
N TRP A 117 -9.62 -13.68 -19.14
CA TRP A 117 -8.76 -12.83 -19.97
C TRP A 117 -8.49 -11.46 -19.36
N ALA A 118 -9.44 -10.93 -18.61
CA ALA A 118 -9.33 -9.65 -17.89
C ALA A 118 -8.55 -9.79 -16.56
N ALA A 119 -8.11 -11.00 -16.19
CA ALA A 119 -7.36 -11.22 -14.94
C ALA A 119 -6.13 -10.31 -14.86
N LYS A 120 -6.01 -9.59 -13.75
CA LYS A 120 -4.96 -8.57 -13.56
C LYS A 120 -3.68 -9.19 -13.04
N LEU A 121 -2.56 -8.73 -13.60
CA LEU A 121 -1.24 -9.08 -13.09
C LEU A 121 -1.14 -8.71 -11.62
N TYR A 122 -0.69 -9.66 -10.80
CA TYR A 122 -0.46 -9.37 -9.39
C TYR A 122 0.80 -8.54 -9.23
N THR A 123 0.63 -7.36 -8.65
CA THR A 123 1.72 -6.49 -8.27
C THR A 123 1.71 -6.35 -6.74
N PRO A 124 2.80 -6.70 -6.03
CA PRO A 124 2.88 -6.50 -4.59
C PRO A 124 2.63 -5.05 -4.21
N SER A 125 1.98 -4.82 -3.06
CA SER A 125 1.77 -3.46 -2.55
C SER A 125 3.09 -2.69 -2.47
N GLY A 126 3.12 -1.49 -3.03
CA GLY A 126 4.32 -0.64 -3.09
C GLY A 126 5.10 -0.73 -4.41
N ILE A 127 4.80 -1.68 -5.29
CA ILE A 127 5.33 -1.71 -6.65
C ILE A 127 4.24 -1.21 -7.59
N ILE A 128 4.51 -0.14 -8.32
CA ILE A 128 3.57 0.46 -9.26
C ILE A 128 4.17 0.36 -10.67
N ASN A 129 3.38 -0.13 -11.61
CA ASN A 129 3.75 -0.07 -13.01
C ASN A 129 3.45 1.34 -13.55
N VAL A 130 4.50 2.09 -13.86
CA VAL A 130 4.37 3.49 -14.31
C VAL A 130 3.52 3.61 -15.57
N SER A 131 3.54 2.62 -16.46
CA SER A 131 2.72 2.63 -17.68
C SER A 131 1.20 2.58 -17.41
N GLU A 132 0.79 2.10 -16.22
CA GLU A 132 -0.61 2.04 -15.81
C GLU A 132 -1.08 3.32 -15.09
N MET A 133 -0.16 4.24 -14.78
CA MET A 133 -0.51 5.49 -14.09
C MET A 133 -1.26 6.48 -15.00
N GLY A 134 -0.96 6.47 -16.30
CA GLY A 134 -1.71 7.22 -17.33
C GLY A 134 -2.18 8.60 -16.88
N ASP A 135 -3.46 8.88 -17.10
CA ASP A 135 -4.09 10.16 -16.77
C ASP A 135 -4.11 10.48 -15.28
N SER A 136 -4.05 9.48 -14.40
CA SER A 136 -4.02 9.70 -12.94
C SER A 136 -2.76 10.45 -12.48
N TYR A 137 -1.68 10.33 -13.25
CA TYR A 137 -0.45 11.08 -12.98
C TYR A 137 -0.62 12.59 -13.25
N PHE A 138 -1.32 12.95 -14.32
CA PHE A 138 -1.53 14.35 -14.73
C PHE A 138 -2.67 15.02 -13.95
N ASN A 139 -3.61 14.23 -13.44
CA ASN A 139 -4.76 14.71 -12.66
C ASN A 139 -4.50 14.67 -11.14
N ARG A 140 -3.26 14.82 -10.70
CA ARG A 140 -2.94 14.93 -9.28
C ARG A 140 -3.51 16.23 -8.70
N GLU A 141 -4.16 16.12 -7.56
CA GLU A 141 -4.46 17.29 -6.74
C GLU A 141 -3.15 17.97 -6.35
N THR A 142 -3.05 19.26 -6.57
CA THR A 142 -1.91 20.07 -6.12
C THR A 142 -1.97 20.14 -4.60
N GLN A 143 -0.97 19.59 -3.92
CA GLN A 143 -0.90 19.70 -2.47
C GLN A 143 -0.61 21.15 -2.08
N GLU A 144 -1.46 21.71 -1.24
CA GLU A 144 -1.23 23.01 -0.64
C GLU A 144 0.04 22.97 0.20
N SER A 145 0.88 24.00 0.09
CA SER A 145 2.09 24.15 0.89
C SER A 145 1.95 25.31 1.86
N VAL A 146 2.43 25.13 3.08
CA VAL A 146 2.56 26.19 4.08
C VAL A 146 3.98 26.73 4.00
N PRO A 147 4.19 28.07 3.90
CA PRO A 147 5.54 28.61 3.82
C PRO A 147 6.33 28.38 5.11
N TYR A 148 7.65 28.34 5.01
CA TYR A 148 8.55 28.46 6.15
C TYR A 148 8.59 29.91 6.63
N PRO A 149 8.99 30.18 7.89
CA PRO A 149 9.16 31.54 8.42
C PRO A 149 10.19 32.39 7.66
N TRP A 150 11.02 31.77 6.84
CA TRP A 150 12.14 32.43 6.14
C TRP A 150 12.04 32.29 4.63
N ASP A 151 12.09 33.43 3.94
CA ASP A 151 11.96 33.50 2.48
C ASP A 151 13.03 32.66 1.76
N GLY A 152 14.27 32.70 2.24
CA GLY A 152 15.35 31.93 1.62
C GLY A 152 15.17 30.41 1.66
N LEU A 153 14.39 29.86 2.60
CA LEU A 153 13.96 28.47 2.57
C LEU A 153 12.81 28.26 1.59
N ASN A 154 11.89 29.20 1.52
CA ASN A 154 10.76 29.11 0.61
C ASN A 154 11.19 29.12 -0.86
N GLU A 155 12.19 29.93 -1.21
CA GLU A 155 12.78 29.96 -2.56
C GLU A 155 13.38 28.58 -2.97
N LYS A 156 13.87 27.81 -2.01
CA LYS A 156 14.53 26.52 -2.27
C LYS A 156 13.64 25.29 -2.08
N LEU A 157 12.74 25.33 -1.10
CA LEU A 157 11.94 24.18 -0.69
C LEU A 157 10.46 24.29 -1.08
N TYR A 158 10.02 25.48 -1.51
CA TYR A 158 8.63 25.74 -1.93
C TYR A 158 7.59 25.48 -0.82
N GLY A 159 7.97 25.70 0.44
CA GLY A 159 7.14 25.49 1.62
C GLY A 159 7.10 24.05 2.13
N MET A 160 6.31 23.85 3.18
CA MET A 160 6.07 22.55 3.86
C MET A 160 4.78 21.93 3.34
N ARG A 161 4.77 20.63 3.06
CA ARG A 161 3.58 19.91 2.57
C ARG A 161 3.26 18.71 3.49
N ARG A 162 2.00 18.37 3.55
CA ARG A 162 1.55 17.18 4.30
C ARG A 162 2.15 15.91 3.70
N GLY A 163 2.53 14.97 4.57
CA GLY A 163 3.14 13.70 4.17
C GLY A 163 4.63 13.76 3.89
N GLU A 164 5.27 14.92 4.01
CA GLU A 164 6.73 15.07 3.89
C GLU A 164 7.42 14.85 5.24
N LEU A 165 8.59 14.24 5.20
CA LEU A 165 9.53 14.15 6.32
C LEU A 165 10.67 15.13 6.07
N VAL A 166 10.75 16.16 6.90
CA VAL A 166 11.85 17.15 6.86
C VAL A 166 12.83 16.84 7.99
N THR A 167 14.10 16.65 7.66
CA THR A 167 15.15 16.38 8.65
C THR A 167 16.09 17.59 8.76
N LEU A 168 16.16 18.17 9.97
CA LEU A 168 17.09 19.24 10.30
C LEU A 168 18.31 18.65 11.03
N THR A 169 19.50 18.81 10.47
CA THR A 169 20.73 18.31 11.05
C THR A 169 21.72 19.46 11.31
N GLY A 170 22.60 19.27 12.27
CA GLY A 170 23.65 20.23 12.60
C GLY A 170 24.39 19.84 13.87
N GLY A 171 25.54 20.44 14.11
CA GLY A 171 26.34 20.25 15.33
C GLY A 171 25.59 20.67 16.61
N THR A 172 26.09 20.23 17.76
CA THR A 172 25.54 20.64 19.05
C THR A 172 25.75 22.16 19.25
N GLY A 173 24.74 22.83 19.80
CA GLY A 173 24.79 24.28 20.08
C GLY A 173 24.52 25.19 18.88
N LEU A 174 24.26 24.68 17.66
CA LEU A 174 24.00 25.49 16.47
C LEU A 174 22.56 26.02 16.36
N GLY A 175 21.72 25.82 17.36
CA GLY A 175 20.37 26.40 17.39
C GLY A 175 19.29 25.55 16.69
N LYS A 176 19.51 24.23 16.47
CA LYS A 176 18.49 23.35 15.87
C LYS A 176 17.12 23.47 16.55
N SER A 177 17.09 23.38 17.87
CA SER A 177 15.84 23.52 18.65
C SER A 177 15.21 24.91 18.52
N SER A 178 16.01 25.96 18.32
CA SER A 178 15.47 27.30 18.09
C SER A 178 14.78 27.41 16.73
N ILE A 179 15.38 26.83 15.68
CA ILE A 179 14.79 26.78 14.35
C ILE A 179 13.48 25.97 14.37
N THR A 180 13.45 24.83 15.06
CA THR A 180 12.23 23.99 15.18
C THR A 180 11.11 24.77 15.87
N ARG A 181 11.42 25.46 16.98
CA ARG A 181 10.43 26.30 17.70
C ARG A 181 9.90 27.47 16.85
N GLU A 182 10.72 28.09 16.05
CA GLU A 182 10.27 29.12 15.11
C GLU A 182 9.27 28.55 14.09
N ILE A 183 9.52 27.37 13.57
CA ILE A 183 8.59 26.68 12.67
C ILE A 183 7.31 26.29 13.41
N GLU A 184 7.40 25.73 14.62
CA GLU A 184 6.26 25.37 15.47
C GLU A 184 5.39 26.60 15.77
N HIS A 185 6.00 27.69 16.22
CA HIS A 185 5.33 28.95 16.48
C HIS A 185 4.64 29.50 15.20
N PHE A 186 5.36 29.50 14.08
CA PHE A 186 4.83 29.98 12.81
C PHE A 186 3.59 29.17 12.36
N LEU A 187 3.65 27.84 12.48
CA LEU A 187 2.53 26.96 12.14
C LEU A 187 1.32 27.23 13.05
N ILE A 188 1.54 27.36 14.36
CA ILE A 188 0.46 27.64 15.34
C ILE A 188 -0.22 28.98 15.03
N ARG A 189 0.53 29.99 14.60
CA ARG A 189 0.01 31.34 14.35
C ARG A 189 -0.65 31.51 12.99
N ASN A 190 -0.18 30.81 11.98
CA ASN A 190 -0.52 31.08 10.58
C ASN A 190 -1.35 29.98 9.93
N THR A 191 -1.66 28.90 10.66
CA THR A 191 -2.50 27.81 10.15
C THR A 191 -3.56 27.42 11.18
N GLU A 192 -4.62 26.74 10.72
CA GLU A 192 -5.62 26.12 11.61
C GLU A 192 -5.23 24.67 11.98
N ASP A 193 -4.05 24.23 11.57
CA ASP A 193 -3.55 22.87 11.81
C ASP A 193 -3.17 22.67 13.28
N ARG A 194 -3.33 21.43 13.75
CA ARG A 194 -2.87 21.05 15.09
C ARG A 194 -1.42 20.60 15.01
N VAL A 195 -0.55 21.29 15.75
CA VAL A 195 0.87 20.97 15.83
C VAL A 195 1.12 20.01 17.01
N GLY A 196 1.64 18.81 16.72
CA GLY A 196 2.09 17.86 17.73
C GLY A 196 3.60 17.96 17.91
N ILE A 197 4.06 18.13 19.18
CA ILE A 197 5.48 18.26 19.52
C ILE A 197 5.92 17.07 20.36
N LEU A 198 6.98 16.37 19.93
CA LEU A 198 7.62 15.30 20.66
C LEU A 198 9.05 15.71 21.03
N ALA A 199 9.23 16.31 22.21
CA ALA A 199 10.54 16.73 22.72
C ALA A 199 11.13 15.62 23.61
N LEU A 200 12.20 14.96 23.15
CA LEU A 200 12.84 13.85 23.88
C LEU A 200 13.91 14.31 24.89
N GLU A 201 14.45 15.51 24.71
CA GLU A 201 15.53 16.07 25.54
C GLU A 201 15.06 17.14 26.54
N GLU A 202 13.80 17.59 26.42
CA GLU A 202 13.25 18.69 27.20
C GLU A 202 11.98 18.28 27.95
N ASN A 203 11.71 18.92 29.08
CA ASN A 203 10.42 18.80 29.72
C ASN A 203 9.37 19.73 29.05
N LYS A 204 8.10 19.41 29.26
CA LYS A 204 6.98 20.14 28.64
C LYS A 204 6.98 21.67 28.89
N ASN A 205 7.40 22.09 30.11
CA ASN A 205 7.40 23.51 30.47
C ASN A 205 8.45 24.26 29.64
N ARG A 206 9.65 23.70 29.50
CA ARG A 206 10.72 24.30 28.72
C ARG A 206 10.39 24.39 27.24
N THR A 207 9.68 23.40 26.69
CA THR A 207 9.18 23.43 25.31
C THR A 207 8.19 24.56 25.12
N VAL A 208 7.19 24.70 26.04
CA VAL A 208 6.19 25.76 26.00
C VAL A 208 6.83 27.12 26.19
N ASP A 209 7.68 27.29 27.21
CA ASP A 209 8.42 28.54 27.47
C ASP A 209 9.23 28.98 26.24
N GLY A 210 9.79 28.03 25.50
CA GLY A 210 10.53 28.29 24.27
C GLY A 210 9.65 28.88 23.15
N ILE A 211 8.44 28.36 22.97
CA ILE A 211 7.49 28.84 21.95
C ILE A 211 6.90 30.18 22.35
N VAL A 212 6.45 30.30 23.61
CA VAL A 212 5.89 31.56 24.15
C VAL A 212 6.93 32.67 24.16
N SER A 213 8.20 32.35 24.37
CA SER A 213 9.30 33.33 24.30
C SER A 213 9.44 33.99 22.93
N ILE A 214 9.08 33.27 21.85
CA ILE A 214 9.09 33.83 20.50
C ILE A 214 7.93 34.81 20.34
N GLU A 215 6.74 34.44 20.76
CA GLU A 215 5.55 35.31 20.72
C GLU A 215 5.75 36.58 21.54
N ALA A 216 6.28 36.45 22.75
CA ALA A 216 6.53 37.56 23.66
C ALA A 216 7.78 38.38 23.30
N ASN A 217 8.57 37.95 22.35
CA ASN A 217 9.91 38.47 22.05
C ASN A 217 10.77 38.65 23.31
N ALA A 218 10.66 37.72 24.26
CA ALA A 218 11.33 37.76 25.56
C ALA A 218 11.81 36.38 25.97
N LYS A 219 12.91 36.30 26.71
CA LYS A 219 13.50 35.04 27.14
C LYS A 219 12.83 34.48 28.42
N LEU A 220 11.55 34.07 28.30
CA LEU A 220 10.72 33.62 29.42
C LEU A 220 11.23 32.35 30.14
N TYR A 221 12.15 31.63 29.54
CA TYR A 221 12.87 30.52 30.21
C TYR A 221 13.89 30.99 31.25
N ILE A 222 14.12 32.33 31.39
CA ILE A 222 14.91 32.94 32.43
C ILE A 222 13.96 33.46 33.51
N ASN A 223 14.03 32.93 34.74
CA ASN A 223 13.09 33.25 35.82
C ASN A 223 12.97 34.76 36.10
N GLN A 224 14.07 35.49 36.12
CA GLN A 224 14.09 36.94 36.37
C GLN A 224 13.31 37.71 35.34
N ILE A 225 13.39 37.32 34.06
CA ILE A 225 12.66 37.95 32.97
C ILE A 225 11.19 37.59 33.04
N ARG A 226 10.88 36.36 33.43
CA ARG A 226 9.51 35.85 33.55
C ARG A 226 8.75 36.55 34.68
N GLU A 227 9.40 36.84 35.82
CA GLU A 227 8.78 37.55 36.94
C GLU A 227 8.45 39.00 36.63
N GLU A 228 9.12 39.61 35.66
CA GLU A 228 8.90 40.99 35.18
C GLU A 228 7.82 41.07 34.10
N PHE A 229 7.34 39.93 33.57
CA PHE A 229 6.33 39.89 32.50
C PHE A 229 4.93 40.02 33.10
N PRO A 230 4.06 40.91 32.60
CA PRO A 230 2.71 41.10 33.14
C PRO A 230 1.88 39.82 32.96
N GLU A 231 1.06 39.50 33.96
CA GLU A 231 0.05 38.44 33.94
C GLU A 231 -1.21 38.93 33.16
N GLU A 232 -1.14 39.26 31.88
CA GLU A 232 -2.30 39.54 31.05
C GLU A 232 -2.55 38.45 29.98
#